data_d9bd1f70e95c8dd6991dcefe0861bf50
#
_entry.id   d9bd1f70e95c8dd6991dcefe0861bf50
#
_cell.length_a   1.000
_cell.length_b   1.000
_cell.length_c   1.000
_cell.angle_alpha   90.00
_cell.angle_beta   90.00
_cell.angle_gamma   90.00
#
_symmetry.space_group_name_H-M   'P 1'
#
loop_
_entity.id
_entity.type
_entity.pdbx_description
1 polymer ?
#
loop_
_entity_poly.entity_id
_entity_poly.type
_entity_poly.pdbx_seq_one_letter_code
_entity_poly.pdbx_strand_id
1 'polypeptide(L)'
;SNKIEDLLASNILGRLKPQPTSEEIAKIAASVSGGRFLLMRFGIGAQALESLATLTQNSPENIWQTSIELKNLLDTKTISGGVIALAIIKNYPDHERLLAQFNLESDDLKYGVRWHDHIFSLINKQKEPKKTGGIARDWSFGFTPILDRFGRTITPSNTMSGDLEQHHDLVEKMVEQFSSDGRKNIALIGPDGTGKTTVVNAFAEKIADGNNKISSKLQFHQVVLLDASALISAAPGRGELEGLINTILVEAYSAKNIIICLDNAQLFFEEGVGSVDLSNVLLPIIEAGNLRMILTIDEHRFLQISARNPSLANSLNRLQVKPANYEETLAVMQDKLLYFEHQYKVVYMFQALKTAYNLSQRYIFDLEMPGRAVKLLEMASGFAKNGVVNTISVEEAIEQTMNVKISTASTND
;
A
#
# COMPACT_ATOMS: atom_id res chain seq x y z
N SER A 1 -36.03 -14.83 -7.48
CA SER A 1 -35.26 -14.31 -8.63
C SER A 1 -34.94 -12.83 -8.51
N ASN A 2 -35.75 -12.01 -7.86
CA ASN A 2 -35.51 -10.56 -7.76
C ASN A 2 -34.33 -10.13 -6.89
N LYS A 3 -33.74 -11.01 -6.07
CA LYS A 3 -32.65 -10.67 -5.17
C LYS A 3 -31.28 -10.68 -5.83
N ILE A 4 -31.03 -11.47 -6.86
CA ILE A 4 -29.74 -11.57 -7.51
C ILE A 4 -29.49 -10.37 -8.42
N GLU A 5 -30.51 -9.92 -9.14
CA GLU A 5 -30.40 -8.79 -10.06
C GLU A 5 -29.99 -7.49 -9.36
N ASP A 6 -30.47 -7.29 -8.12
CA ASP A 6 -30.13 -6.14 -7.30
C ASP A 6 -28.66 -6.15 -6.83
N LEU A 7 -28.02 -7.31 -6.81
CA LEU A 7 -26.66 -7.51 -6.34
C LEU A 7 -25.63 -7.48 -7.48
N LEU A 8 -26.04 -7.67 -8.72
CA LEU A 8 -25.14 -7.74 -9.86
C LEU A 8 -24.58 -6.37 -10.25
N ALA A 9 -23.34 -6.35 -10.67
CA ALA A 9 -22.74 -5.17 -11.27
C ALA A 9 -23.49 -4.78 -12.56
N SER A 10 -23.60 -3.49 -12.82
CA SER A 10 -24.38 -2.96 -13.95
C SER A 10 -23.90 -3.49 -15.31
N ASN A 11 -22.61 -3.71 -15.47
CA ASN A 11 -22.03 -4.27 -16.70
C ASN A 11 -22.37 -5.75 -16.93
N ILE A 12 -22.69 -6.48 -15.86
CA ILE A 12 -23.21 -7.85 -15.94
C ILE A 12 -24.70 -7.82 -16.25
N LEU A 13 -25.48 -7.05 -15.50
CA LEU A 13 -26.91 -6.99 -15.58
C LEU A 13 -27.40 -6.62 -17.00
N GLY A 14 -26.73 -5.67 -17.64
CA GLY A 14 -27.08 -5.24 -19.01
C GLY A 14 -26.82 -6.27 -20.10
N ARG A 15 -26.10 -7.35 -19.82
CA ARG A 15 -25.77 -8.40 -20.80
C ARG A 15 -26.46 -9.73 -20.54
N LEU A 16 -27.08 -9.89 -19.37
CA LEU A 16 -27.79 -11.13 -19.03
C LEU A 16 -29.14 -11.23 -19.75
N LYS A 17 -29.37 -12.39 -20.34
CA LYS A 17 -30.70 -12.79 -20.85
C LYS A 17 -31.54 -13.38 -19.72
N PRO A 18 -32.86 -13.36 -19.83
CA PRO A 18 -33.71 -14.13 -18.91
C PRO A 18 -33.33 -15.63 -18.96
N GLN A 19 -33.15 -16.23 -17.77
CA GLN A 19 -32.75 -17.63 -17.62
C GLN A 19 -31.44 -17.98 -18.39
N PRO A 20 -30.33 -17.35 -18.06
CA PRO A 20 -29.07 -17.63 -18.73
C PRO A 20 -28.57 -19.04 -18.40
N THR A 21 -27.88 -19.67 -19.35
CA THR A 21 -27.14 -20.91 -19.09
C THR A 21 -25.86 -20.60 -18.32
N SER A 22 -25.30 -21.60 -17.65
CA SER A 22 -24.00 -21.45 -16.94
C SER A 22 -22.88 -21.03 -17.89
N GLU A 23 -22.85 -21.54 -19.10
CA GLU A 23 -21.87 -21.16 -20.12
C GLU A 23 -22.01 -19.69 -20.54
N GLU A 24 -23.25 -19.20 -20.71
CA GLU A 24 -23.51 -17.78 -20.99
C GLU A 24 -23.04 -16.88 -19.84
N ILE A 25 -23.28 -17.29 -18.59
CA ILE A 25 -22.82 -16.58 -17.40
C ILE A 25 -21.29 -16.51 -17.40
N ALA A 26 -20.59 -17.61 -17.68
CA ALA A 26 -19.14 -17.66 -17.75
C ALA A 26 -18.57 -16.76 -18.86
N LYS A 27 -19.18 -16.75 -20.04
CA LYS A 27 -18.77 -15.87 -21.14
C LYS A 27 -18.91 -14.40 -20.79
N ILE A 28 -20.00 -14.02 -20.16
CA ILE A 28 -20.23 -12.64 -19.72
C ILE A 28 -19.19 -12.27 -18.64
N ALA A 29 -18.99 -13.11 -17.63
CA ALA A 29 -18.03 -12.87 -16.58
C ALA A 29 -16.60 -12.68 -17.12
N ALA A 30 -16.18 -13.49 -18.08
CA ALA A 30 -14.87 -13.40 -18.71
C ALA A 30 -14.70 -12.17 -19.62
N SER A 31 -15.79 -11.61 -20.14
CA SER A 31 -15.76 -10.48 -21.09
C SER A 31 -15.80 -9.11 -20.43
N VAL A 32 -16.35 -9.00 -19.23
CA VAL A 32 -16.43 -7.73 -18.49
C VAL A 32 -15.13 -7.43 -17.73
N SER A 33 -14.91 -6.18 -17.37
CA SER A 33 -13.62 -5.71 -16.84
C SER A 33 -13.12 -6.51 -15.63
N GLY A 34 -13.97 -6.84 -14.67
CA GLY A 34 -13.58 -7.57 -13.45
C GLY A 34 -13.10 -8.99 -13.73
N GLY A 35 -13.84 -9.73 -14.53
CA GLY A 35 -13.46 -11.09 -14.91
C GLY A 35 -12.27 -11.13 -15.85
N ARG A 36 -12.22 -10.21 -16.80
CA ARG A 36 -11.08 -10.07 -17.73
C ARG A 36 -9.80 -9.74 -16.98
N PHE A 37 -9.84 -8.82 -16.05
CA PHE A 37 -8.72 -8.46 -15.19
C PHE A 37 -8.20 -9.67 -14.42
N LEU A 38 -9.10 -10.39 -13.74
CA LEU A 38 -8.75 -11.56 -12.94
C LEU A 38 -8.09 -12.64 -13.81
N LEU A 39 -8.75 -13.04 -14.89
CA LEU A 39 -8.26 -14.11 -15.76
C LEU A 39 -6.90 -13.76 -16.40
N MET A 40 -6.75 -12.52 -16.86
CA MET A 40 -5.50 -12.05 -17.46
C MET A 40 -4.35 -12.06 -16.46
N ARG A 41 -4.56 -11.52 -15.26
CA ARG A 41 -3.52 -11.42 -14.24
C ARG A 41 -3.08 -12.78 -13.69
N PHE A 42 -3.97 -13.76 -13.70
CA PHE A 42 -3.67 -15.10 -13.23
C PHE A 42 -3.27 -16.07 -14.36
N GLY A 43 -3.37 -15.66 -15.61
CA GLY A 43 -3.03 -16.48 -16.75
C GLY A 43 -4.02 -17.61 -17.01
N ILE A 44 -5.27 -17.46 -16.57
CA ILE A 44 -6.35 -18.43 -16.78
C ILE A 44 -7.11 -18.02 -18.05
N GLY A 45 -7.24 -18.91 -19.00
CA GLY A 45 -7.97 -18.67 -20.24
C GLY A 45 -9.48 -18.61 -20.03
N ALA A 46 -10.18 -17.76 -20.81
CA ALA A 46 -11.63 -17.68 -20.79
C ALA A 46 -12.30 -19.02 -21.14
N GLN A 47 -11.70 -19.80 -22.04
CA GLN A 47 -12.20 -21.12 -22.42
C GLN A 47 -12.14 -22.12 -21.26
N ALA A 48 -11.12 -22.04 -20.41
CA ALA A 48 -11.04 -22.88 -19.21
C ALA A 48 -12.18 -22.57 -18.25
N LEU A 49 -12.53 -21.30 -18.06
CA LEU A 49 -13.65 -20.87 -17.25
C LEU A 49 -15.00 -21.39 -17.83
N GLU A 50 -15.18 -21.26 -19.13
CA GLU A 50 -16.37 -21.76 -19.82
C GLU A 50 -16.50 -23.29 -19.67
N SER A 51 -15.41 -24.03 -19.77
CA SER A 51 -15.38 -25.46 -19.58
C SER A 51 -15.79 -25.85 -18.15
N LEU A 52 -15.30 -25.14 -17.14
CA LEU A 52 -15.70 -25.36 -15.75
C LEU A 52 -17.17 -25.07 -15.52
N ALA A 53 -17.74 -24.10 -16.22
CA ALA A 53 -19.16 -23.76 -16.13
C ALA A 53 -20.08 -24.85 -16.65
N THR A 54 -19.61 -25.72 -17.54
CA THR A 54 -20.39 -26.86 -18.07
C THR A 54 -20.52 -28.02 -17.09
N LEU A 55 -19.79 -28.03 -16.01
CA LEU A 55 -19.82 -29.06 -14.98
C LEU A 55 -21.12 -28.99 -14.17
N THR A 56 -21.58 -30.15 -13.70
CA THR A 56 -22.85 -30.27 -12.94
C THR A 56 -22.86 -29.43 -11.67
N GLN A 57 -21.69 -29.20 -11.05
CA GLN A 57 -21.52 -28.38 -9.85
C GLN A 57 -21.78 -26.89 -10.13
N ASN A 58 -21.77 -26.47 -11.38
CA ASN A 58 -21.94 -25.10 -11.82
C ASN A 58 -23.29 -24.88 -12.51
N SER A 59 -24.40 -25.38 -11.90
CA SER A 59 -25.72 -24.92 -12.32
C SER A 59 -25.82 -23.39 -12.12
N PRO A 60 -26.66 -22.69 -12.89
CA PRO A 60 -26.86 -21.26 -12.71
C PRO A 60 -27.16 -20.87 -11.24
N GLU A 61 -27.98 -21.66 -10.57
CA GLU A 61 -28.36 -21.46 -9.17
C GLU A 61 -27.13 -21.58 -8.24
N ASN A 62 -26.28 -22.57 -8.45
CA ASN A 62 -25.06 -22.76 -7.67
C ASN A 62 -24.06 -21.63 -7.92
N ILE A 63 -23.92 -21.18 -9.15
CA ILE A 63 -23.07 -20.02 -9.48
C ILE A 63 -23.54 -18.78 -8.71
N TRP A 64 -24.84 -18.50 -8.73
CA TRP A 64 -25.41 -17.35 -8.04
C TRP A 64 -25.26 -17.45 -6.53
N GLN A 65 -25.52 -18.61 -5.96
CA GLN A 65 -25.40 -18.83 -4.52
C GLN A 65 -23.96 -18.61 -4.06
N THR A 66 -23.01 -19.23 -4.73
CA THR A 66 -21.58 -19.06 -4.40
C THR A 66 -21.12 -17.64 -4.63
N SER A 67 -21.60 -16.97 -5.66
CA SER A 67 -21.29 -15.56 -5.91
C SER A 67 -21.79 -14.65 -4.80
N ILE A 68 -22.96 -14.90 -4.25
CA ILE A 68 -23.50 -14.15 -3.10
C ILE A 68 -22.63 -14.37 -1.85
N GLU A 69 -22.27 -15.62 -1.57
CA GLU A 69 -21.40 -15.96 -0.45
C GLU A 69 -20.04 -15.26 -0.56
N LEU A 70 -19.43 -15.28 -1.75
CA LEU A 70 -18.16 -14.62 -2.01
C LEU A 70 -18.26 -13.11 -1.92
N LYS A 71 -19.34 -12.52 -2.45
CA LYS A 71 -19.58 -11.08 -2.32
C LYS A 71 -19.57 -10.65 -0.85
N ASN A 72 -20.27 -11.39 0.00
CA ASN A 72 -20.34 -11.11 1.43
C ASN A 72 -19.01 -11.34 2.13
N LEU A 73 -18.31 -12.42 1.79
CA LEU A 73 -16.98 -12.73 2.35
C LEU A 73 -15.92 -11.68 2.00
N LEU A 74 -15.94 -11.20 0.77
CA LEU A 74 -15.00 -10.21 0.25
C LEU A 74 -15.43 -8.77 0.52
N ASP A 75 -16.62 -8.57 1.05
CA ASP A 75 -17.21 -7.26 1.34
C ASP A 75 -17.22 -6.33 0.12
N THR A 76 -17.53 -6.88 -1.05
CA THR A 76 -17.68 -6.10 -2.27
C THR A 76 -19.10 -5.51 -2.36
N LYS A 77 -19.27 -4.38 -3.02
CA LYS A 77 -20.57 -3.73 -3.15
C LYS A 77 -21.51 -4.49 -4.08
N THR A 78 -20.95 -5.08 -5.12
CA THR A 78 -21.70 -5.80 -6.15
C THR A 78 -21.01 -7.11 -6.50
N ILE A 79 -21.76 -7.98 -7.19
CA ILE A 79 -21.21 -9.19 -7.79
C ILE A 79 -20.63 -8.80 -9.15
N SER A 80 -19.31 -8.70 -9.22
CA SER A 80 -18.55 -8.39 -10.42
C SER A 80 -18.28 -9.65 -11.26
N GLY A 81 -17.80 -9.47 -12.47
CA GLY A 81 -17.31 -10.58 -13.29
C GLY A 81 -16.22 -11.40 -12.63
N GLY A 82 -15.36 -10.78 -11.83
CA GLY A 82 -14.34 -11.46 -11.04
C GLY A 82 -14.93 -12.36 -9.96
N VAL A 83 -15.94 -11.90 -9.26
CA VAL A 83 -16.67 -12.70 -8.25
C VAL A 83 -17.33 -13.92 -8.90
N ILE A 84 -17.96 -13.74 -10.05
CA ILE A 84 -18.61 -14.86 -10.79
C ILE A 84 -17.54 -15.85 -11.25
N ALA A 85 -16.45 -15.39 -11.82
CA ALA A 85 -15.35 -16.25 -12.25
C ALA A 85 -14.77 -17.06 -11.09
N LEU A 86 -14.57 -16.44 -9.94
CA LEU A 86 -14.12 -17.12 -8.73
C LEU A 86 -15.14 -18.15 -8.24
N ALA A 87 -16.44 -17.83 -8.31
CA ALA A 87 -17.50 -18.75 -7.94
C ALA A 87 -17.50 -20.01 -8.80
N ILE A 88 -17.37 -19.86 -10.12
CA ILE A 88 -17.29 -20.97 -11.07
C ILE A 88 -16.10 -21.87 -10.77
N ILE A 89 -14.94 -21.30 -10.50
CA ILE A 89 -13.72 -22.03 -10.16
C ILE A 89 -13.91 -22.76 -8.83
N LYS A 90 -14.41 -22.07 -7.81
CA LYS A 90 -14.57 -22.61 -6.45
C LYS A 90 -15.57 -23.77 -6.39
N ASN A 91 -16.61 -23.77 -7.23
CA ASN A 91 -17.58 -24.86 -7.29
C ASN A 91 -17.01 -26.16 -7.88
N TYR A 92 -15.89 -26.07 -8.60
CA TYR A 92 -15.18 -27.27 -9.05
C TYR A 92 -14.50 -27.97 -7.87
N PRO A 93 -14.81 -29.26 -7.59
CA PRO A 93 -14.30 -29.93 -6.40
C PRO A 93 -12.79 -29.99 -6.31
N ASP A 94 -12.09 -30.18 -7.46
CA ASP A 94 -10.63 -30.22 -7.54
C ASP A 94 -10.00 -28.86 -7.88
N HIS A 95 -10.66 -27.75 -7.52
CA HIS A 95 -10.17 -26.41 -7.86
C HIS A 95 -8.77 -26.12 -7.29
N GLU A 96 -8.45 -26.60 -6.11
CA GLU A 96 -7.12 -26.41 -5.51
C GLU A 96 -6.02 -27.06 -6.34
N ARG A 97 -6.28 -28.26 -6.86
CA ARG A 97 -5.37 -28.97 -7.74
C ARG A 97 -5.21 -28.28 -9.10
N LEU A 98 -6.31 -27.78 -9.63
CA LEU A 98 -6.31 -26.98 -10.87
C LEU A 98 -5.47 -25.71 -10.70
N LEU A 99 -5.70 -24.98 -9.63
CA LEU A 99 -4.97 -23.73 -9.34
C LEU A 99 -3.49 -23.97 -9.10
N ALA A 100 -3.14 -25.08 -8.47
CA ALA A 100 -1.74 -25.45 -8.25
C ALA A 100 -0.93 -25.60 -9.55
N GLN A 101 -1.58 -26.00 -10.65
CA GLN A 101 -0.95 -26.03 -11.98
C GLN A 101 -0.54 -24.65 -12.49
N PHE A 102 -1.18 -23.60 -12.00
CA PHE A 102 -0.86 -22.19 -12.30
C PHE A 102 -0.02 -21.54 -11.19
N ASN A 103 0.50 -22.30 -10.25
CA ASN A 103 1.18 -21.80 -9.03
C ASN A 103 0.30 -20.87 -8.19
N LEU A 104 -0.99 -21.18 -8.10
CA LEU A 104 -1.99 -20.39 -7.39
C LEU A 104 -2.67 -21.21 -6.31
N GLU A 105 -3.14 -20.50 -5.30
CA GLU A 105 -4.01 -20.99 -4.24
C GLU A 105 -5.38 -20.31 -4.34
N SER A 106 -6.40 -20.86 -3.72
CA SER A 106 -7.76 -20.30 -3.72
C SER A 106 -7.80 -18.86 -3.18
N ASP A 107 -7.03 -18.57 -2.15
CA ASP A 107 -6.97 -17.23 -1.55
C ASP A 107 -6.37 -16.19 -2.51
N ASP A 108 -5.49 -16.59 -3.40
CA ASP A 108 -4.88 -15.68 -4.38
C ASP A 108 -5.93 -15.05 -5.30
N LEU A 109 -6.93 -15.82 -5.71
CA LEU A 109 -8.05 -15.33 -6.53
C LEU A 109 -8.90 -14.32 -5.76
N LYS A 110 -9.10 -14.52 -4.47
CA LYS A 110 -9.81 -13.57 -3.61
C LYS A 110 -9.06 -12.24 -3.52
N TYR A 111 -7.74 -12.27 -3.39
CA TYR A 111 -6.91 -11.06 -3.42
C TYR A 111 -7.01 -10.34 -4.76
N GLY A 112 -7.05 -11.06 -5.86
CA GLY A 112 -7.24 -10.49 -7.20
C GLY A 112 -8.58 -9.80 -7.38
N VAL A 113 -9.66 -10.39 -6.88
CA VAL A 113 -11.01 -9.79 -6.90
C VAL A 113 -11.05 -8.51 -6.07
N ARG A 114 -10.50 -8.52 -4.87
CA ARG A 114 -10.41 -7.33 -4.01
C ARG A 114 -9.59 -6.22 -4.66
N TRP A 115 -8.50 -6.57 -5.30
CA TRP A 115 -7.65 -5.62 -6.00
C TRP A 115 -8.40 -4.92 -7.14
N HIS A 116 -9.10 -5.68 -7.98
CA HIS A 116 -9.91 -5.11 -9.04
C HIS A 116 -11.01 -4.19 -8.49
N ASP A 117 -11.73 -4.63 -7.46
CA ASP A 117 -12.78 -3.84 -6.83
C ASP A 117 -12.24 -2.51 -6.28
N HIS A 118 -11.06 -2.54 -5.68
CA HIS A 118 -10.37 -1.34 -5.20
C HIS A 118 -10.01 -0.38 -6.33
N ILE A 119 -9.40 -0.88 -7.41
CA ILE A 119 -9.05 -0.07 -8.59
C ILE A 119 -10.30 0.57 -9.20
N PHE A 120 -11.38 -0.21 -9.32
CA PHE A 120 -12.64 0.27 -9.87
C PHE A 120 -13.25 1.37 -8.99
N SER A 121 -13.19 1.23 -7.68
CA SER A 121 -13.65 2.26 -6.74
C SER A 121 -12.84 3.55 -6.85
N LEU A 122 -11.53 3.47 -7.04
CA LEU A 122 -10.67 4.63 -7.25
C LEU A 122 -11.01 5.39 -8.53
N ILE A 123 -11.25 4.67 -9.63
CA ILE A 123 -11.63 5.27 -10.92
C ILE A 123 -12.97 6.00 -10.78
N ASN A 124 -13.94 5.41 -10.09
CA ASN A 124 -15.25 6.03 -9.88
C ASN A 124 -15.17 7.28 -9.00
N LYS A 125 -14.34 7.27 -7.96
CA LYS A 125 -14.10 8.45 -7.11
C LYS A 125 -13.46 9.61 -7.88
N GLN A 126 -12.61 9.33 -8.86
CA GLN A 126 -12.03 10.37 -9.71
C GLN A 126 -13.04 11.04 -10.63
N LYS A 127 -14.13 10.35 -10.97
CA LYS A 127 -15.22 10.89 -11.80
C LYS A 127 -16.19 11.76 -11.01
N GLU A 128 -16.19 11.66 -9.69
CA GLU A 128 -16.99 12.57 -8.86
C GLU A 128 -16.38 13.98 -8.90
N PRO A 129 -17.19 15.04 -9.07
CA PRO A 129 -16.67 16.39 -9.03
C PRO A 129 -16.02 16.61 -7.67
N LYS A 130 -14.74 16.98 -7.67
CA LYS A 130 -14.03 17.34 -6.45
C LYS A 130 -14.85 18.40 -5.75
N LYS A 131 -15.41 18.09 -4.60
CA LYS A 131 -16.02 19.09 -3.72
C LYS A 131 -14.94 20.13 -3.47
N THR A 132 -15.14 21.28 -4.05
CA THR A 132 -14.22 22.42 -4.07
C THR A 132 -13.93 22.90 -2.66
N GLY A 133 -12.91 22.30 -2.03
CA GLY A 133 -12.26 22.86 -0.85
C GLY A 133 -10.91 23.52 -1.18
N GLY A 134 -10.55 23.62 -2.47
CA GLY A 134 -9.20 23.96 -2.88
C GLY A 134 -8.73 25.35 -2.46
N ILE A 135 -9.51 26.37 -2.72
CA ILE A 135 -9.07 27.78 -2.48
C ILE A 135 -9.06 28.11 -0.98
N ALA A 136 -10.08 27.69 -0.24
CA ALA A 136 -10.12 27.90 1.20
C ALA A 136 -9.08 27.05 1.95
N ARG A 137 -8.72 25.89 1.40
CA ARG A 137 -7.72 25.00 1.96
C ARG A 137 -6.31 25.60 1.84
N ASP A 138 -5.97 26.16 0.68
CA ASP A 138 -4.66 26.76 0.46
C ASP A 138 -4.47 28.03 1.32
N TRP A 139 -5.54 28.76 1.61
CA TRP A 139 -5.49 29.93 2.46
C TRP A 139 -5.36 29.63 3.96
N SER A 140 -5.76 28.44 4.39
CA SER A 140 -5.69 28.05 5.80
C SER A 140 -4.30 27.59 6.26
N PHE A 141 -3.36 27.31 5.33
CA PHE A 141 -2.04 26.75 5.66
C PHE A 141 -0.92 27.80 5.79
N GLY A 142 -1.18 29.07 5.49
CA GLY A 142 -0.20 30.15 5.59
C GLY A 142 0.89 30.10 4.53
N PHE A 143 1.84 31.03 4.64
CA PHE A 143 2.94 31.19 3.69
C PHE A 143 4.17 30.45 4.20
N THR A 144 4.55 29.34 3.53
CA THR A 144 5.62 28.45 3.93
C THR A 144 6.59 28.15 2.77
N PRO A 145 7.32 29.17 2.24
CA PRO A 145 8.11 29.01 1.02
C PRO A 145 9.26 28.02 1.16
N ILE A 146 9.95 28.00 2.30
CA ILE A 146 11.09 27.09 2.51
C ILE A 146 10.58 25.68 2.81
N LEU A 147 9.53 25.55 3.61
CA LEU A 147 8.89 24.26 3.84
C LEU A 147 8.38 23.65 2.53
N ASP A 148 7.74 24.43 1.68
CA ASP A 148 7.22 23.99 0.37
C ASP A 148 8.34 23.55 -0.58
N ARG A 149 9.50 24.19 -0.48
CA ARG A 149 10.67 23.85 -1.29
C ARG A 149 11.28 22.49 -0.93
N PHE A 150 11.37 22.18 0.35
CA PHE A 150 12.04 20.97 0.83
C PHE A 150 11.08 19.86 1.26
N GLY A 151 9.84 20.21 1.57
CA GLY A 151 8.83 19.28 2.01
C GLY A 151 7.91 18.81 0.89
N ARG A 152 7.37 17.62 1.06
CA ARG A 152 6.33 17.06 0.21
C ARG A 152 5.06 16.89 1.02
N THR A 153 4.00 17.58 0.66
CA THR A 153 2.69 17.36 1.27
C THR A 153 2.16 16.00 0.88
N ILE A 154 1.80 15.19 1.87
CA ILE A 154 1.21 13.88 1.61
C ILE A 154 -0.23 14.08 1.17
N THR A 155 -0.50 13.76 -0.09
CA THR A 155 -1.85 13.81 -0.66
C THR A 155 -2.61 12.54 -0.28
N PRO A 156 -3.84 12.63 0.24
CA PRO A 156 -4.64 11.46 0.53
C PRO A 156 -4.88 10.62 -0.73
N SER A 157 -4.51 9.37 -0.68
CA SER A 157 -4.80 8.38 -1.70
C SER A 157 -5.39 7.15 -1.01
N ASN A 158 -6.52 6.65 -1.50
CA ASN A 158 -7.09 5.42 -0.97
C ASN A 158 -6.20 4.24 -1.41
N THR A 159 -5.41 3.72 -0.50
CA THR A 159 -4.52 2.59 -0.74
C THR A 159 -5.11 1.30 -0.18
N MET A 160 -4.76 0.17 -0.76
CA MET A 160 -5.14 -1.14 -0.21
C MET A 160 -4.46 -1.38 1.15
N SER A 161 -3.23 -0.94 1.30
CA SER A 161 -2.47 -1.07 2.55
C SER A 161 -3.05 -0.23 3.69
N GLY A 162 -3.72 0.88 3.39
CA GLY A 162 -4.41 1.71 4.37
C GLY A 162 -5.61 1.03 5.04
N ASP A 163 -6.22 0.06 4.36
CA ASP A 163 -7.36 -0.69 4.86
C ASP A 163 -6.96 -1.90 5.73
N LEU A 164 -5.66 -2.16 5.90
CA LEU A 164 -5.18 -3.28 6.69
C LEU A 164 -5.33 -3.01 8.20
N GLU A 165 -5.73 -4.04 8.94
CA GLU A 165 -6.00 -3.96 10.37
C GLU A 165 -4.78 -3.46 11.18
N GLN A 166 -3.58 -3.93 10.85
CA GLN A 166 -2.35 -3.51 11.52
C GLN A 166 -2.08 -2.01 11.36
N HIS A 167 -2.21 -1.48 10.16
CA HIS A 167 -2.07 -0.05 9.90
C HIS A 167 -3.17 0.76 10.56
N HIS A 168 -4.38 0.21 10.61
CA HIS A 168 -5.52 0.84 11.27
C HIS A 168 -5.25 1.05 12.76
N ASP A 169 -4.73 0.05 13.47
CA ASP A 169 -4.39 0.16 14.88
C ASP A 169 -3.31 1.22 15.15
N LEU A 170 -2.26 1.24 14.34
CA LEU A 170 -1.21 2.25 14.44
C LEU A 170 -1.75 3.66 14.17
N VAL A 171 -2.55 3.82 13.14
CA VAL A 171 -3.16 5.11 12.79
C VAL A 171 -4.09 5.61 13.89
N GLU A 172 -4.89 4.74 14.49
CA GLU A 172 -5.76 5.10 15.62
C GLU A 172 -4.95 5.59 16.83
N LYS A 173 -3.85 4.91 17.15
CA LYS A 173 -2.94 5.35 18.21
C LYS A 173 -2.30 6.71 17.91
N MET A 174 -1.95 6.95 16.65
CA MET A 174 -1.40 8.24 16.23
C MET A 174 -2.44 9.36 16.36
N VAL A 175 -3.67 9.13 15.93
CA VAL A 175 -4.77 10.09 16.09
C VAL A 175 -5.04 10.38 17.56
N GLU A 176 -5.09 9.37 18.40
CA GLU A 176 -5.29 9.51 19.85
C GLU A 176 -4.16 10.33 20.48
N GLN A 177 -2.89 10.02 20.16
CA GLN A 177 -1.73 10.72 20.69
C GLN A 177 -1.72 12.20 20.32
N PHE A 178 -2.00 12.54 19.06
CA PHE A 178 -2.03 13.93 18.61
C PHE A 178 -3.28 14.69 19.06
N SER A 179 -4.32 14.00 19.46
CA SER A 179 -5.55 14.61 19.99
C SER A 179 -5.48 14.83 21.50
N SER A 180 -4.55 14.19 22.18
CA SER A 180 -4.35 14.32 23.62
C SER A 180 -3.66 15.65 23.98
N ASP A 181 -3.73 16.03 25.25
CA ASP A 181 -3.00 17.20 25.77
C ASP A 181 -1.55 16.89 26.14
N GLY A 182 -1.09 15.67 25.89
CA GLY A 182 0.27 15.23 26.14
C GLY A 182 1.28 15.68 25.07
N ARG A 183 2.39 14.97 25.00
CA ARG A 183 3.48 15.25 24.04
C ARG A 183 2.98 15.13 22.60
N LYS A 184 3.32 16.12 21.77
CA LYS A 184 2.88 16.21 20.37
C LYS A 184 3.91 15.64 19.39
N ASN A 185 4.54 14.54 19.76
CA ASN A 185 5.46 13.83 18.87
C ASN A 185 5.12 12.35 18.84
N ILE A 186 5.43 11.72 17.70
CA ILE A 186 5.34 10.27 17.52
C ILE A 186 6.60 9.83 16.81
N ALA A 187 7.29 8.85 17.39
CA ALA A 187 8.40 8.18 16.74
C ALA A 187 7.95 6.80 16.24
N LEU A 188 7.87 6.65 14.92
CA LEU A 188 7.63 5.37 14.28
C LEU A 188 8.97 4.65 14.13
N ILE A 189 9.13 3.58 14.86
CA ILE A 189 10.39 2.85 14.96
C ILE A 189 10.20 1.45 14.38
N GLY A 190 11.08 1.05 13.51
CA GLY A 190 11.08 -0.27 12.92
C GLY A 190 12.29 -0.50 12.04
N PRO A 191 12.59 -1.77 11.73
CA PRO A 191 13.64 -2.09 10.78
C PRO A 191 13.42 -1.41 9.43
N ASP A 192 14.48 -1.21 8.68
CA ASP A 192 14.41 -0.63 7.35
C ASP A 192 13.57 -1.52 6.42
N GLY A 193 12.69 -0.91 5.66
CA GLY A 193 11.78 -1.61 4.75
C GLY A 193 10.44 -2.04 5.34
N THR A 194 10.16 -1.79 6.63
CA THR A 194 8.89 -2.17 7.27
C THR A 194 7.69 -1.33 6.84
N GLY A 195 7.91 -0.26 6.10
CA GLY A 195 6.82 0.61 5.62
C GLY A 195 6.39 1.68 6.62
N LYS A 196 7.33 2.24 7.37
CA LYS A 196 7.06 3.38 8.25
C LYS A 196 6.40 4.54 7.51
N THR A 197 6.89 4.84 6.32
CA THR A 197 6.30 5.88 5.45
C THR A 197 4.88 5.51 5.01
N THR A 198 4.60 4.25 4.77
CA THR A 198 3.24 3.76 4.44
C THR A 198 2.26 4.02 5.59
N VAL A 199 2.70 3.84 6.83
CA VAL A 199 1.90 4.18 8.03
C VAL A 199 1.63 5.68 8.09
N VAL A 200 2.60 6.51 7.78
CA VAL A 200 2.42 7.98 7.71
C VAL A 200 1.40 8.36 6.64
N ASN A 201 1.48 7.74 5.47
CA ASN A 201 0.49 7.95 4.40
C ASN A 201 -0.93 7.56 4.84
N ALA A 202 -1.08 6.42 5.51
CA ALA A 202 -2.37 5.96 6.04
C ALA A 202 -2.92 6.93 7.10
N PHE A 203 -2.07 7.46 7.95
CA PHE A 203 -2.44 8.50 8.93
C PHE A 203 -2.91 9.78 8.23
N ALA A 204 -2.20 10.24 7.21
CA ALA A 204 -2.58 11.42 6.43
C ALA A 204 -3.94 11.24 5.75
N GLU A 205 -4.21 10.06 5.20
CA GLU A 205 -5.51 9.70 4.64
C GLU A 205 -6.63 9.80 5.70
N LYS A 206 -6.36 9.26 6.88
CA LYS A 206 -7.33 9.23 7.97
C LYS A 206 -7.75 10.63 8.41
N ILE A 207 -6.81 11.53 8.60
CA ILE A 207 -7.11 12.91 9.04
C ILE A 207 -7.73 13.76 7.94
N ALA A 208 -7.53 13.42 6.68
CA ALA A 208 -8.13 14.10 5.54
C ALA A 208 -9.55 13.65 5.23
N ASP A 209 -9.96 12.47 5.73
CA ASP A 209 -11.25 11.85 5.45
C ASP A 209 -12.38 12.52 6.23
N GLY A 210 -12.58 13.73 6.24
CA GLY A 210 -13.68 14.56 6.76
C GLY A 210 -14.83 13.92 7.56
N ASN A 211 -14.71 12.64 7.94
CA ASN A 211 -15.66 11.94 8.77
C ASN A 211 -15.63 12.48 10.21
N ASN A 212 -16.79 12.72 10.77
CA ASN A 212 -17.04 13.29 12.10
C ASN A 212 -16.41 12.57 13.30
N LYS A 213 -15.60 11.53 13.06
CA LYS A 213 -14.93 10.73 14.10
C LYS A 213 -13.53 11.24 14.45
N ILE A 214 -13.01 12.22 13.72
CA ILE A 214 -11.70 12.80 13.97
C ILE A 214 -11.86 13.97 14.92
N SER A 215 -10.99 14.04 15.93
CA SER A 215 -10.92 15.15 16.86
C SER A 215 -10.87 16.49 16.11
N SER A 216 -11.61 17.48 16.59
CA SER A 216 -11.56 18.86 16.06
C SER A 216 -10.13 19.42 16.07
N LYS A 217 -9.26 18.92 16.93
CA LYS A 217 -7.86 19.33 17.03
C LYS A 217 -7.02 18.94 15.80
N LEU A 218 -7.42 17.91 15.05
CA LEU A 218 -6.71 17.40 13.87
C LEU A 218 -7.41 17.73 12.55
N GLN A 219 -8.60 18.29 12.60
CA GLN A 219 -9.29 18.71 11.38
C GLN A 219 -8.46 19.73 10.63
N PHE A 220 -8.46 19.63 9.30
CA PHE A 220 -7.73 20.51 8.38
C PHE A 220 -6.20 20.51 8.49
N HIS A 221 -5.62 19.56 9.22
CA HIS A 221 -4.18 19.41 9.25
C HIS A 221 -3.65 18.72 7.98
N GLN A 222 -2.48 19.17 7.53
CA GLN A 222 -1.68 18.53 6.49
C GLN A 222 -0.45 17.87 7.11
N VAL A 223 -0.05 16.74 6.53
CA VAL A 223 1.24 16.10 6.84
C VAL A 223 2.23 16.47 5.75
N VAL A 224 3.34 17.07 6.13
CA VAL A 224 4.43 17.43 5.22
C VAL A 224 5.64 16.56 5.54
N LEU A 225 6.10 15.80 4.56
CA LEU A 225 7.25 14.91 4.67
C LEU A 225 8.53 15.67 4.35
N LEU A 226 9.51 15.59 5.24
CA LEU A 226 10.86 16.09 5.06
C LEU A 226 11.83 14.93 5.17
N ASP A 227 12.61 14.68 4.12
CA ASP A 227 13.66 13.66 4.15
C ASP A 227 14.96 14.25 4.76
N ALA A 228 15.37 13.69 5.88
CA ALA A 228 16.60 14.12 6.57
C ALA A 228 17.85 14.04 5.67
N SER A 229 17.96 12.98 4.87
CA SER A 229 19.07 12.82 3.92
C SER A 229 19.11 13.94 2.88
N ALA A 230 17.97 14.31 2.33
CA ALA A 230 17.85 15.39 1.35
C ALA A 230 18.22 16.76 1.96
N LEU A 231 17.78 17.01 3.19
CA LEU A 231 18.10 18.25 3.91
C LEU A 231 19.62 18.37 4.19
N ILE A 232 20.25 17.28 4.62
CA ILE A 232 21.70 17.25 4.87
C ILE A 232 22.48 17.52 3.58
N SER A 233 22.04 16.94 2.47
CA SER A 233 22.67 17.15 1.15
C SER A 233 22.50 18.59 0.65
N ALA A 234 21.38 19.24 0.96
CA ALA A 234 21.11 20.61 0.54
C ALA A 234 21.87 21.66 1.38
N ALA A 235 22.22 21.33 2.62
CA ALA A 235 22.92 22.21 3.54
C ALA A 235 24.09 21.47 4.21
N PRO A 236 25.23 21.30 3.51
CA PRO A 236 26.32 20.44 3.98
C PRO A 236 27.07 20.94 5.21
N GLY A 237 26.97 22.24 5.52
CA GLY A 237 27.54 22.80 6.74
C GLY A 237 26.57 22.66 7.92
N ARG A 238 27.12 22.33 9.11
CA ARG A 238 26.28 22.17 10.32
C ARG A 238 25.49 23.45 10.63
N GLY A 239 26.08 24.60 10.57
CA GLY A 239 25.42 25.89 10.82
C GLY A 239 24.32 26.19 9.77
N GLU A 240 24.60 25.89 8.51
CA GLU A 240 23.60 26.04 7.43
C GLU A 240 22.39 25.11 7.62
N LEU A 241 22.66 23.86 8.01
CA LEU A 241 21.63 22.88 8.27
C LEU A 241 20.76 23.26 9.47
N GLU A 242 21.36 23.71 10.57
CA GLU A 242 20.64 24.23 11.73
C GLU A 242 19.74 25.41 11.36
N GLY A 243 20.25 26.36 10.59
CA GLY A 243 19.50 27.50 10.10
C GLY A 243 18.34 27.09 9.20
N LEU A 244 18.55 26.15 8.29
CA LEU A 244 17.52 25.64 7.40
C LEU A 244 16.40 24.96 8.18
N ILE A 245 16.73 24.09 9.12
CA ILE A 245 15.75 23.36 9.93
C ILE A 245 14.98 24.34 10.82
N ASN A 246 15.62 25.28 11.46
CA ASN A 246 14.95 26.29 12.25
C ASN A 246 13.95 27.08 11.41
N THR A 247 14.31 27.50 10.21
CA THR A 247 13.41 28.20 9.30
C THR A 247 12.20 27.38 8.94
N ILE A 248 12.41 26.10 8.59
CA ILE A 248 11.32 25.18 8.24
C ILE A 248 10.35 24.98 9.42
N LEU A 249 10.89 24.77 10.62
CA LEU A 249 10.07 24.52 11.80
C LEU A 249 9.30 25.77 12.25
N VAL A 250 9.90 26.96 12.12
CA VAL A 250 9.21 28.24 12.37
C VAL A 250 8.08 28.45 11.38
N GLU A 251 8.29 28.20 10.11
CA GLU A 251 7.23 28.30 9.10
C GLU A 251 6.09 27.34 9.40
N ALA A 252 6.38 26.09 9.73
CA ALA A 252 5.37 25.08 10.09
C ALA A 252 4.58 25.48 11.34
N TYR A 253 5.25 25.99 12.35
CA TYR A 253 4.60 26.48 13.57
C TYR A 253 3.69 27.66 13.29
N SER A 254 4.13 28.61 12.49
CA SER A 254 3.35 29.82 12.13
C SER A 254 2.11 29.48 11.30
N ALA A 255 2.19 28.44 10.48
CA ALA A 255 1.06 27.97 9.67
C ALA A 255 -0.03 27.25 10.49
N LYS A 256 0.29 26.75 11.67
CA LYS A 256 -0.59 26.10 12.69
C LYS A 256 -1.22 24.76 12.31
N ASN A 257 -1.52 24.49 11.06
CA ASN A 257 -2.24 23.30 10.62
C ASN A 257 -1.33 22.29 9.90
N ILE A 258 -0.06 22.27 10.27
CA ILE A 258 0.94 21.39 9.65
C ILE A 258 1.48 20.41 10.68
N ILE A 259 1.51 19.14 10.31
CA ILE A 259 2.23 18.08 11.01
C ILE A 259 3.47 17.78 10.19
N ILE A 260 4.64 17.95 10.80
CA ILE A 260 5.91 17.65 10.15
C ILE A 260 6.23 16.17 10.34
N CYS A 261 6.57 15.49 9.27
CA CYS A 261 7.15 14.15 9.30
C CYS A 261 8.61 14.23 8.89
N LEU A 262 9.52 14.01 9.84
CA LEU A 262 10.95 13.85 9.54
C LEU A 262 11.20 12.38 9.21
N ASP A 263 11.43 12.11 7.93
CA ASP A 263 11.76 10.77 7.46
C ASP A 263 13.27 10.51 7.61
N ASN A 264 13.62 9.32 8.06
CA ASN A 264 14.99 8.95 8.41
C ASN A 264 15.60 9.87 9.48
N ALA A 265 14.85 10.20 10.50
CA ALA A 265 15.21 11.17 11.53
C ALA A 265 16.46 10.75 12.33
N GLN A 266 16.84 9.48 12.34
CA GLN A 266 18.09 9.02 12.97
C GLN A 266 19.33 9.79 12.48
N LEU A 267 19.32 10.26 11.23
CA LEU A 267 20.42 11.01 10.63
C LEU A 267 20.70 12.35 11.34
N PHE A 268 19.71 12.86 12.08
CA PHE A 268 19.83 14.08 12.88
C PHE A 268 20.20 13.84 14.34
N PHE A 269 20.37 12.60 14.76
CA PHE A 269 20.64 12.25 16.15
C PHE A 269 21.93 11.46 16.35
N GLU A 270 22.73 11.36 15.31
CA GLU A 270 24.00 10.64 15.31
C GLU A 270 25.03 11.37 14.47
N GLU A 271 26.31 11.04 14.67
CA GLU A 271 27.41 11.51 13.85
C GLU A 271 27.92 10.40 12.94
N GLY A 272 28.47 10.77 11.81
CA GLY A 272 29.03 9.85 10.82
C GLY A 272 28.80 10.32 9.40
N VAL A 273 29.18 9.47 8.44
CA VAL A 273 28.97 9.76 7.02
C VAL A 273 27.47 9.83 6.71
N GLY A 274 27.03 10.97 6.16
CA GLY A 274 25.64 11.20 5.82
C GLY A 274 24.72 11.53 7.00
N SER A 275 25.29 11.75 8.20
CA SER A 275 24.56 12.12 9.41
C SER A 275 25.14 13.40 10.02
N VAL A 276 24.30 14.19 10.67
CA VAL A 276 24.69 15.37 11.44
C VAL A 276 23.90 15.39 12.74
N ASP A 277 24.56 15.36 13.87
CA ASP A 277 23.90 15.39 15.18
C ASP A 277 23.34 16.78 15.49
N LEU A 278 22.03 16.92 15.39
CA LEU A 278 21.26 18.11 15.72
C LEU A 278 20.42 17.93 16.99
N SER A 279 20.76 16.97 17.85
CA SER A 279 19.99 16.68 19.08
C SER A 279 19.81 17.93 19.94
N ASN A 280 20.82 18.76 20.06
CA ASN A 280 20.78 20.01 20.85
C ASN A 280 19.78 21.05 20.29
N VAL A 281 19.53 21.03 18.98
CA VAL A 281 18.56 21.92 18.32
C VAL A 281 17.16 21.35 18.39
N LEU A 282 17.02 20.05 18.11
CA LEU A 282 15.70 19.40 17.97
C LEU A 282 15.09 19.01 19.31
N LEU A 283 15.87 18.61 20.30
CA LEU A 283 15.34 18.17 21.59
C LEU A 283 14.50 19.25 22.30
N PRO A 284 14.91 20.52 22.40
CA PRO A 284 14.08 21.57 22.98
C PRO A 284 12.74 21.76 22.24
N ILE A 285 12.74 21.63 20.92
CA ILE A 285 11.53 21.77 20.10
C ILE A 285 10.56 20.60 20.35
N ILE A 286 11.10 19.39 20.42
CA ILE A 286 10.34 18.17 20.72
C ILE A 286 9.74 18.26 22.13
N GLU A 287 10.52 18.66 23.12
CA GLU A 287 10.08 18.78 24.51
C GLU A 287 9.05 19.89 24.70
N ALA A 288 9.19 21.02 24.00
CA ALA A 288 8.22 22.12 24.06
C ALA A 288 6.84 21.73 23.55
N GLY A 289 6.74 20.80 22.61
CA GLY A 289 5.48 20.26 22.13
C GLY A 289 4.58 21.23 21.40
N ASN A 290 5.13 22.33 20.89
CA ASN A 290 4.34 23.36 20.17
C ASN A 290 4.01 22.97 18.74
N LEU A 291 4.73 22.01 18.17
CA LEU A 291 4.58 21.52 16.82
C LEU A 291 4.36 20.01 16.85
N ARG A 292 3.33 19.55 16.13
CA ARG A 292 3.12 18.11 15.96
C ARG A 292 4.15 17.54 15.00
N MET A 293 4.87 16.53 15.45
CA MET A 293 5.95 15.92 14.68
C MET A 293 5.83 14.40 14.66
N ILE A 294 6.04 13.84 13.49
CA ILE A 294 6.24 12.40 13.29
C ILE A 294 7.70 12.20 12.90
N LEU A 295 8.38 11.27 13.54
CA LEU A 295 9.75 10.89 13.21
C LEU A 295 9.77 9.44 12.80
N THR A 296 10.28 9.11 11.62
CA THR A 296 10.55 7.73 11.25
C THR A 296 12.01 7.42 11.55
N ILE A 297 12.25 6.35 12.29
CA ILE A 297 13.58 6.03 12.81
C ILE A 297 13.86 4.55 12.61
N ASP A 298 15.04 4.23 12.06
CA ASP A 298 15.52 2.86 11.99
C ASP A 298 15.74 2.28 13.39
N GLU A 299 15.19 1.09 13.64
CA GLU A 299 15.20 0.45 14.96
C GLU A 299 16.59 0.20 15.50
N HIS A 300 17.49 -0.33 14.68
CA HIS A 300 18.87 -0.62 15.10
C HIS A 300 19.62 0.65 15.49
N ARG A 301 19.50 1.67 14.68
CA ARG A 301 20.15 2.97 14.95
C ARG A 301 19.52 3.68 16.14
N PHE A 302 18.20 3.54 16.33
CA PHE A 302 17.52 4.09 17.50
C PHE A 302 18.04 3.51 18.81
N LEU A 303 18.33 2.20 18.86
CA LEU A 303 18.93 1.59 20.03
C LEU A 303 20.29 2.21 20.37
N GLN A 304 21.13 2.48 19.38
CA GLN A 304 22.42 3.14 19.56
C GLN A 304 22.25 4.59 20.02
N ILE A 305 21.33 5.32 19.44
CA ILE A 305 21.00 6.70 19.82
C ILE A 305 20.49 6.76 21.26
N SER A 306 19.61 5.85 21.65
CA SER A 306 19.04 5.77 23.00
C SER A 306 20.11 5.53 24.06
N ALA A 307 21.12 4.72 23.76
CA ALA A 307 22.23 4.46 24.67
C ALA A 307 23.10 5.71 24.90
N ARG A 308 23.31 6.53 23.86
CA ARG A 308 24.12 7.77 23.96
C ARG A 308 23.32 8.96 24.46
N ASN A 309 22.04 9.04 24.15
CA ASN A 309 21.17 10.17 24.50
C ASN A 309 19.85 9.70 25.07
N PRO A 310 19.83 9.25 26.35
CA PRO A 310 18.60 8.80 26.98
C PRO A 310 17.51 9.87 27.07
N SER A 311 17.87 11.14 27.18
CA SER A 311 16.93 12.27 27.25
C SER A 311 16.10 12.38 25.99
N LEU A 312 16.71 12.23 24.82
CA LEU A 312 16.01 12.22 23.56
C LEU A 312 15.05 11.04 23.47
N ALA A 313 15.52 9.84 23.78
CA ALA A 313 14.71 8.63 23.73
C ALA A 313 13.47 8.72 24.64
N ASN A 314 13.65 9.28 25.85
CA ASN A 314 12.56 9.45 26.82
C ASN A 314 11.56 10.56 26.43
N SER A 315 11.95 11.48 25.58
CA SER A 315 11.07 12.55 25.08
C SER A 315 10.15 12.11 23.95
N LEU A 316 10.43 10.97 23.35
CA LEU A 316 9.66 10.46 22.20
C LEU A 316 8.55 9.50 22.62
N ASN A 317 7.38 9.66 22.02
CA ASN A 317 6.28 8.69 22.08
C ASN A 317 6.48 7.64 21.00
N ARG A 318 6.94 6.45 21.38
CA ARG A 318 7.36 5.40 20.47
C ARG A 318 6.22 4.50 20.05
N LEU A 319 6.09 4.27 18.75
CA LEU A 319 5.21 3.27 18.17
C LEU A 319 6.05 2.33 17.30
N GLN A 320 5.95 1.04 17.57
CA GLN A 320 6.70 0.02 16.84
C GLN A 320 6.00 -0.34 15.55
N VAL A 321 6.73 -0.30 14.43
CA VAL A 321 6.28 -0.79 13.13
C VAL A 321 6.96 -2.13 12.87
N LYS A 322 6.16 -3.20 12.82
CA LYS A 322 6.66 -4.56 12.60
C LYS A 322 6.75 -4.88 11.11
N PRO A 323 7.61 -5.83 10.71
CA PRO A 323 7.61 -6.33 9.34
C PRO A 323 6.23 -6.82 8.92
N ALA A 324 5.85 -6.56 7.67
CA ALA A 324 4.58 -6.94 7.11
C ALA A 324 4.50 -8.46 6.88
N ASN A 325 3.31 -9.03 7.11
CA ASN A 325 3.02 -10.41 6.72
C ASN A 325 2.75 -10.51 5.20
N TYR A 326 2.39 -11.71 4.71
CA TYR A 326 2.13 -11.91 3.29
C TYR A 326 0.98 -11.05 2.76
N GLU A 327 -0.15 -11.03 3.44
CA GLU A 327 -1.34 -10.26 3.01
C GLU A 327 -1.04 -8.75 2.96
N GLU A 328 -0.40 -8.23 3.98
CA GLU A 328 0.00 -6.83 4.06
C GLU A 328 1.02 -6.47 2.97
N THR A 329 2.01 -7.34 2.73
CA THR A 329 3.01 -7.16 1.67
C THR A 329 2.36 -7.16 0.30
N LEU A 330 1.42 -8.07 0.08
CA LEU A 330 0.68 -8.16 -1.18
C LEU A 330 -0.09 -6.85 -1.44
N ALA A 331 -0.77 -6.31 -0.44
CA ALA A 331 -1.49 -5.04 -0.55
C ALA A 331 -0.57 -3.88 -0.91
N VAL A 332 0.60 -3.79 -0.28
CA VAL A 332 1.59 -2.76 -0.59
C VAL A 332 2.14 -2.91 -2.02
N MET A 333 2.45 -4.14 -2.44
CA MET A 333 2.87 -4.39 -3.82
C MET A 333 1.79 -3.97 -4.82
N GLN A 334 0.54 -4.30 -4.57
CA GLN A 334 -0.59 -3.91 -5.42
C GLN A 334 -0.74 -2.40 -5.52
N ASP A 335 -0.56 -1.67 -4.43
CA ASP A 335 -0.57 -0.19 -4.43
C ASP A 335 0.54 0.39 -5.31
N LYS A 336 1.70 -0.27 -5.37
CA LYS A 336 2.84 0.18 -6.19
C LYS A 336 2.72 -0.19 -7.66
N LEU A 337 1.93 -1.21 -8.00
CA LEU A 337 1.86 -1.73 -9.36
C LEU A 337 1.38 -0.69 -10.38
N LEU A 338 0.41 0.13 -10.04
CA LEU A 338 -0.06 1.18 -10.95
C LEU A 338 1.08 2.11 -11.38
N TYR A 339 1.92 2.50 -10.42
CA TYR A 339 3.09 3.31 -10.71
C TYR A 339 4.13 2.56 -11.54
N PHE A 340 4.48 1.33 -11.17
CA PHE A 340 5.48 0.54 -11.88
C PHE A 340 5.04 0.20 -13.31
N GLU A 341 3.79 -0.18 -13.49
CA GLU A 341 3.25 -0.49 -14.82
C GLU A 341 3.26 0.73 -15.74
N HIS A 342 2.93 1.89 -15.21
CA HIS A 342 2.99 3.13 -15.97
C HIS A 342 4.44 3.57 -16.27
N GLN A 343 5.30 3.52 -15.25
CA GLN A 343 6.69 3.97 -15.36
C GLN A 343 7.52 3.11 -16.30
N TYR A 344 7.37 1.79 -16.21
CA TYR A 344 8.18 0.83 -16.96
C TYR A 344 7.45 0.24 -18.17
N LYS A 345 6.20 0.61 -18.40
CA LYS A 345 5.35 0.13 -19.50
C LYS A 345 5.26 -1.38 -19.56
N VAL A 346 4.98 -1.99 -18.44
CA VAL A 346 4.85 -3.44 -18.24
C VAL A 346 3.54 -3.77 -17.56
N VAL A 347 3.17 -5.05 -17.61
CA VAL A 347 2.04 -5.62 -16.86
C VAL A 347 2.57 -6.74 -15.99
N TYR A 348 2.25 -6.73 -14.70
CA TYR A 348 2.66 -7.75 -13.76
C TYR A 348 1.61 -8.84 -13.66
N MET A 349 2.03 -10.09 -13.80
CA MET A 349 1.21 -11.26 -13.44
C MET A 349 1.14 -11.40 -11.93
N PHE A 350 0.05 -11.94 -11.41
CA PHE A 350 -0.08 -12.15 -9.96
C PHE A 350 1.00 -13.08 -9.42
N GLN A 351 1.36 -14.11 -10.17
CA GLN A 351 2.44 -15.03 -9.79
C GLN A 351 3.78 -14.31 -9.57
N ALA A 352 4.03 -13.22 -10.29
CA ALA A 352 5.22 -12.40 -10.07
C ALA A 352 5.23 -11.77 -8.67
N LEU A 353 4.08 -11.36 -8.14
CA LEU A 353 3.97 -10.83 -6.78
C LEU A 353 4.30 -11.90 -5.74
N LYS A 354 3.73 -13.08 -5.88
CA LYS A 354 4.03 -14.23 -5.00
C LYS A 354 5.51 -14.57 -5.02
N THR A 355 6.09 -14.65 -6.21
CA THR A 355 7.50 -14.96 -6.39
C THR A 355 8.40 -13.90 -5.79
N ALA A 356 8.04 -12.61 -5.95
CA ALA A 356 8.77 -11.50 -5.35
C ALA A 356 8.76 -11.59 -3.82
N TYR A 357 7.63 -11.93 -3.21
CA TYR A 357 7.56 -12.18 -1.77
C TYR A 357 8.46 -13.31 -1.33
N ASN A 358 8.35 -14.48 -1.96
CA ASN A 358 9.08 -15.68 -1.55
C ASN A 358 10.60 -15.54 -1.77
N LEU A 359 11.02 -15.03 -2.93
CA LEU A 359 12.44 -14.90 -3.24
C LEU A 359 13.11 -13.75 -2.49
N SER A 360 12.42 -12.65 -2.27
CA SER A 360 12.98 -11.55 -1.46
C SER A 360 13.17 -11.98 0.00
N GLN A 361 12.25 -12.75 0.55
CA GLN A 361 12.39 -13.33 1.89
C GLN A 361 13.61 -14.23 2.01
N ARG A 362 13.92 -14.94 0.95
CA ARG A 362 15.00 -15.91 0.90
C ARG A 362 16.38 -15.31 0.62
N TYR A 363 16.44 -14.24 -0.17
CA TYR A 363 17.71 -13.71 -0.70
C TYR A 363 18.00 -12.26 -0.37
N ILE A 364 17.05 -11.46 0.05
CA ILE A 364 17.24 -10.04 0.38
C ILE A 364 17.15 -9.84 1.89
N PHE A 365 18.27 -9.50 2.52
CA PHE A 365 18.39 -9.40 3.98
C PHE A 365 18.66 -7.99 4.51
N ASP A 366 18.94 -7.03 3.64
CA ASP A 366 19.18 -5.64 4.00
C ASP A 366 17.90 -4.82 4.24
N LEU A 367 16.76 -5.35 3.80
CA LEU A 367 15.44 -4.77 3.99
C LEU A 367 14.48 -5.81 4.59
N GLU A 368 13.51 -5.35 5.37
CA GLU A 368 12.38 -6.15 5.84
C GLU A 368 11.17 -6.04 4.91
N MET A 369 10.16 -6.89 5.15
CA MET A 369 8.89 -6.81 4.44
C MET A 369 8.09 -5.57 4.87
N PRO A 370 7.42 -4.86 3.97
CA PRO A 370 7.21 -5.19 2.56
C PRO A 370 8.31 -4.67 1.62
N GLY A 371 9.24 -3.86 2.11
CA GLY A 371 10.24 -3.15 1.29
C GLY A 371 11.05 -4.06 0.40
N ARG A 372 11.51 -5.20 0.91
CA ARG A 372 12.33 -6.15 0.11
C ARG A 372 11.55 -6.77 -1.04
N ALA A 373 10.28 -7.10 -0.85
CA ALA A 373 9.44 -7.62 -1.92
C ALA A 373 9.14 -6.55 -2.99
N VAL A 374 8.84 -5.35 -2.57
CA VAL A 374 8.61 -4.20 -3.48
C VAL A 374 9.85 -3.90 -4.30
N LYS A 375 11.03 -3.90 -3.68
CA LYS A 375 12.31 -3.69 -4.37
C LYS A 375 12.55 -4.73 -5.45
N LEU A 376 12.36 -6.00 -5.13
CA LEU A 376 12.52 -7.09 -6.10
C LEU A 376 11.49 -7.01 -7.23
N LEU A 377 10.25 -6.68 -6.91
CA LEU A 377 9.19 -6.49 -7.89
C LEU A 377 9.53 -5.37 -8.89
N GLU A 378 10.03 -4.26 -8.42
CA GLU A 378 10.49 -3.15 -9.27
C GLU A 378 11.66 -3.58 -10.17
N MET A 379 12.66 -4.25 -9.60
CA MET A 379 13.80 -4.77 -10.35
C MET A 379 13.39 -5.74 -11.47
N ALA A 380 12.36 -6.53 -11.23
CA ALA A 380 11.84 -7.50 -12.20
C ALA A 380 11.28 -6.83 -13.46
N SER A 381 10.93 -5.55 -13.41
CA SER A 381 10.48 -4.79 -14.59
C SER A 381 11.49 -4.79 -15.73
N GLY A 382 12.78 -4.80 -15.40
CA GLY A 382 13.88 -4.86 -16.37
C GLY A 382 14.03 -6.22 -17.07
N PHE A 383 13.32 -7.25 -16.59
CA PHE A 383 13.34 -8.61 -17.12
C PHE A 383 12.01 -9.04 -17.72
N ALA A 384 11.15 -8.07 -18.05
CA ALA A 384 9.86 -8.34 -18.67
C ALA A 384 10.04 -9.02 -20.04
N LYS A 385 9.18 -9.97 -20.34
CA LYS A 385 9.10 -10.65 -21.64
C LYS A 385 7.84 -10.14 -22.37
N ASN A 386 8.01 -9.52 -23.52
CA ASN A 386 6.89 -8.94 -24.29
C ASN A 386 6.01 -7.99 -23.46
N GLY A 387 6.63 -7.18 -22.61
CA GLY A 387 5.93 -6.27 -21.73
C GLY A 387 5.25 -6.89 -20.51
N VAL A 388 5.48 -8.18 -20.25
CA VAL A 388 4.88 -8.91 -19.13
C VAL A 388 5.96 -9.33 -18.14
N VAL A 389 5.73 -9.01 -16.86
CA VAL A 389 6.56 -9.47 -15.74
C VAL A 389 5.87 -10.69 -15.12
N ASN A 390 6.52 -11.83 -15.25
CA ASN A 390 6.06 -13.12 -14.73
C ASN A 390 7.03 -13.68 -13.67
N THR A 391 6.81 -14.90 -13.23
CA THR A 391 7.68 -15.60 -12.29
C THR A 391 9.14 -15.65 -12.77
N ILE A 392 9.35 -15.94 -14.05
CA ILE A 392 10.69 -16.02 -14.65
C ILE A 392 11.40 -14.67 -14.58
N SER A 393 10.68 -13.57 -14.82
CA SER A 393 11.23 -12.23 -14.72
C SER A 393 11.78 -11.92 -13.33
N VAL A 394 11.06 -12.33 -12.29
CA VAL A 394 11.49 -12.13 -10.89
C VAL A 394 12.69 -13.02 -10.56
N GLU A 395 12.69 -14.27 -11.01
CA GLU A 395 13.82 -15.20 -10.85
C GLU A 395 15.09 -14.67 -11.52
N GLU A 396 14.99 -14.18 -12.75
CA GLU A 396 16.11 -13.56 -13.47
C GLU A 396 16.65 -12.33 -12.75
N ALA A 397 15.77 -11.51 -12.21
CA ALA A 397 16.16 -10.31 -11.45
C ALA A 397 17.01 -10.70 -10.23
N ILE A 398 16.60 -11.69 -9.48
CA ILE A 398 17.34 -12.14 -8.29
C ILE A 398 18.66 -12.84 -8.69
N GLU A 399 18.65 -13.66 -9.73
CA GLU A 399 19.86 -14.35 -10.22
C GLU A 399 20.94 -13.36 -10.62
N GLN A 400 20.60 -12.34 -11.38
CA GLN A 400 21.56 -11.32 -11.82
C GLN A 400 22.03 -10.42 -10.69
N THR A 401 21.15 -10.07 -9.77
CA THR A 401 21.49 -9.15 -8.68
C THR A 401 22.31 -9.82 -7.61
N MET A 402 22.00 -11.08 -7.26
CA MET A 402 22.66 -11.82 -6.18
C MET A 402 23.73 -12.79 -6.71
N ASN A 403 23.92 -12.86 -8.03
CA ASN A 403 24.82 -13.81 -8.68
C ASN A 403 24.58 -15.27 -8.25
N VAL A 404 23.32 -15.64 -8.11
CA VAL A 404 22.86 -16.96 -7.69
C VAL A 404 22.13 -17.61 -8.87
N LYS A 405 22.24 -18.91 -9.06
CA LYS A 405 21.37 -19.66 -9.96
C LYS A 405 20.19 -20.19 -9.17
N ILE A 406 18.99 -19.69 -9.43
CA ILE A 406 17.77 -20.32 -8.98
C ILE A 406 17.55 -21.48 -9.93
N SER A 407 17.93 -22.68 -9.51
CA SER A 407 17.93 -23.82 -10.40
C SER A 407 16.54 -24.06 -10.97
N THR A 408 16.47 -24.14 -12.28
CA THR A 408 15.43 -24.79 -13.06
C THR A 408 15.41 -26.31 -12.80
N ALA A 409 15.50 -26.71 -11.55
CA ALA A 409 15.47 -28.13 -11.14
C ALA A 409 14.02 -28.64 -11.09
N SER A 410 13.16 -28.21 -12.00
CA SER A 410 11.80 -28.75 -12.10
C SER A 410 11.37 -29.07 -13.52
N THR A 411 12.30 -29.29 -14.43
CA THR A 411 11.95 -29.68 -15.79
C THR A 411 12.49 -31.04 -16.23
N ASN A 412 12.91 -31.88 -15.30
CA ASN A 412 13.18 -33.28 -15.62
C ASN A 412 13.02 -34.13 -14.35
N ASP A 413 11.77 -34.55 -14.10
CA ASP A 413 11.44 -35.91 -13.62
C ASP A 413 9.90 -36.10 -13.75
#